data_b62fb54c384518598276c096abd79c9a
#
_entry.id   b62fb54c384518598276c096abd79c9a
#
_cell.length_a   1.000
_cell.length_b   1.000
_cell.length_c   1.000
_cell.angle_alpha   90.00
_cell.angle_beta   90.00
_cell.angle_gamma   90.00
#
_symmetry.space_group_name_H-M   'P 1'
#
loop_
_entity.id
_entity.type
_entity.pdbx_description
1 polymer ?
#
loop_
_entity_poly.entity_id
_entity_poly.type
_entity_poly.pdbx_seq_one_letter_code
_entity_poly.pdbx_strand_id
1 'polypeptide(L)'
;MKCLNDGELKNMQKKYDWLLFDADETLFDYPSHIGLARLAARYGIAWTDEDYARFQAVNQPLWRAYQEGRIDIGQLEAQRFADLTARTGQPAPQLNRELQLEMAQLCNLLPGARELLVAAHGAGIRIGIITNGFAVQQEPRLRASDVSQYVDLLVVSELEGFPKPDRRLFEAALRKMKQPAPQRVLMIGDNPDTDIAGGARAGMDTAWYNPKGRACPEHVAPTYHIRHLQQLHAVVLPPR
;
A
#
# COMPACT_ATOMS: atom_id res chain seq x y z
N MET A 1 19.94 -6.82 -39.49
CA MET A 1 19.30 -7.05 -38.19
C MET A 1 20.32 -7.76 -37.33
N LYS A 2 20.99 -7.07 -36.39
CA LYS A 2 21.95 -7.71 -35.46
C LYS A 2 21.15 -8.42 -34.37
N CYS A 3 21.27 -9.73 -34.29
CA CYS A 3 20.81 -10.47 -33.11
C CYS A 3 21.76 -10.14 -31.94
N LEU A 4 21.23 -9.54 -30.91
CA LEU A 4 21.97 -9.33 -29.65
C LEU A 4 22.19 -10.71 -28.99
N ASN A 5 23.38 -10.95 -28.49
CA ASN A 5 23.68 -12.19 -27.77
C ASN A 5 23.17 -12.10 -26.30
N ASP A 6 23.05 -13.25 -25.61
CA ASP A 6 22.52 -13.33 -24.24
C ASP A 6 23.30 -12.46 -23.22
N GLY A 7 24.55 -12.12 -23.49
CA GLY A 7 25.38 -11.24 -22.68
C GLY A 7 25.06 -9.77 -22.89
N GLU A 8 24.67 -9.36 -24.08
CA GLU A 8 24.25 -7.99 -24.42
C GLU A 8 22.85 -7.68 -23.89
N LEU A 9 21.94 -8.69 -23.88
CA LEU A 9 20.62 -8.59 -23.24
C LEU A 9 20.72 -8.43 -21.69
N LYS A 10 21.72 -9.02 -21.06
CA LYS A 10 21.99 -8.86 -19.63
C LYS A 10 22.54 -7.49 -19.24
N ASN A 11 23.06 -6.72 -20.19
CA ASN A 11 23.70 -5.41 -19.95
C ASN A 11 22.80 -4.21 -20.25
N MET A 12 21.51 -4.42 -20.61
CA MET A 12 20.53 -3.33 -20.65
C MET A 12 20.22 -2.91 -19.23
N GLN A 13 20.78 -1.77 -18.84
CA GLN A 13 20.76 -1.26 -17.47
C GLN A 13 19.31 -0.99 -17.05
N LYS A 14 18.80 -1.80 -16.11
CA LYS A 14 17.48 -1.57 -15.50
C LYS A 14 17.44 -0.17 -14.92
N LYS A 15 16.36 0.55 -15.16
CA LYS A 15 16.19 1.88 -14.58
C LYS A 15 16.05 1.79 -13.05
N TYR A 16 15.36 0.77 -12.54
CA TYR A 16 15.11 0.59 -11.11
C TYR A 16 15.62 -0.78 -10.62
N ASP A 17 16.13 -0.79 -9.38
CA ASP A 17 16.50 -2.01 -8.66
C ASP A 17 15.34 -2.48 -7.76
N TRP A 18 14.47 -1.54 -7.36
CA TRP A 18 13.33 -1.78 -6.52
C TRP A 18 12.07 -1.09 -7.03
N LEU A 19 10.95 -1.82 -6.94
CA LEU A 19 9.61 -1.24 -6.93
C LEU A 19 9.10 -1.27 -5.49
N LEU A 20 8.77 -0.11 -4.94
CA LEU A 20 8.22 0.04 -3.60
C LEU A 20 6.76 0.45 -3.71
N PHE A 21 5.86 -0.47 -3.41
CA PHE A 21 4.41 -0.26 -3.56
C PHE A 21 3.77 0.17 -2.24
N ASP A 22 2.85 1.12 -2.30
CA ASP A 22 1.76 1.15 -1.34
C ASP A 22 0.86 -0.09 -1.52
N ALA A 23 0.06 -0.39 -0.51
CA ALA A 23 -0.73 -1.60 -0.50
C ALA A 23 -2.19 -1.38 -0.87
N ASP A 24 -2.93 -0.58 -0.07
CA ASP A 24 -4.37 -0.40 -0.18
C ASP A 24 -4.70 0.59 -1.30
N GLU A 25 -5.67 0.26 -2.17
CA GLU A 25 -6.03 1.04 -3.36
C GLU A 25 -4.87 1.22 -4.38
N THR A 26 -3.77 0.48 -4.18
CA THR A 26 -2.62 0.44 -5.12
C THR A 26 -2.36 -0.97 -5.64
N LEU A 27 -2.03 -1.92 -4.77
CA LEU A 27 -1.91 -3.36 -5.12
C LEU A 27 -3.21 -4.11 -4.88
N PHE A 28 -3.96 -3.72 -3.84
CA PHE A 28 -5.17 -4.39 -3.38
C PHE A 28 -6.34 -3.41 -3.34
N ASP A 29 -7.54 -3.90 -3.65
CA ASP A 29 -8.77 -3.22 -3.25
C ASP A 29 -8.96 -3.25 -1.73
N TYR A 30 -9.82 -2.39 -1.21
CA TYR A 30 -10.10 -2.35 0.23
C TYR A 30 -11.60 -2.27 0.51
N PRO A 31 -12.35 -3.39 0.39
CA PRO A 31 -13.80 -3.42 0.54
C PRO A 31 -14.24 -3.37 2.01
N SER A 32 -13.88 -2.29 2.73
CA SER A 32 -14.12 -2.13 4.16
C SER A 32 -15.58 -2.19 4.58
N HIS A 33 -16.52 -1.82 3.68
CA HIS A 33 -17.96 -1.94 3.93
C HIS A 33 -18.38 -3.41 4.10
N ILE A 34 -17.82 -4.34 3.30
CA ILE A 34 -18.07 -5.78 3.43
C ILE A 34 -17.43 -6.32 4.71
N GLY A 35 -16.17 -5.94 4.96
CA GLY A 35 -15.43 -6.39 6.14
C GLY A 35 -16.11 -5.98 7.44
N LEU A 36 -16.56 -4.73 7.55
CA LEU A 36 -17.30 -4.24 8.72
C LEU A 36 -18.67 -4.92 8.89
N ALA A 37 -19.40 -5.15 7.80
CA ALA A 37 -20.65 -5.88 7.86
C ALA A 37 -20.47 -7.32 8.36
N ARG A 38 -19.43 -8.02 7.90
CA ARG A 38 -19.10 -9.38 8.36
C ARG A 38 -18.65 -9.39 9.81
N LEU A 39 -17.82 -8.41 10.22
CA LEU A 39 -17.43 -8.27 11.62
C LEU A 39 -18.65 -8.06 12.52
N ALA A 40 -19.52 -7.11 12.19
CA ALA A 40 -20.73 -6.80 12.97
C ALA A 40 -21.67 -8.01 13.08
N ALA A 41 -21.84 -8.75 11.99
CA ALA A 41 -22.68 -9.95 11.96
C ALA A 41 -22.19 -11.05 12.92
N ARG A 42 -20.89 -11.19 13.20
CA ARG A 42 -20.35 -12.12 14.21
C ARG A 42 -20.88 -11.83 15.63
N TYR A 43 -21.26 -10.59 15.86
CA TYR A 43 -21.80 -10.12 17.14
C TYR A 43 -23.32 -9.91 17.11
N GLY A 44 -24.01 -10.45 16.09
CA GLY A 44 -25.45 -10.34 15.95
C GLY A 44 -25.97 -8.94 15.59
N ILE A 45 -25.08 -8.07 15.09
CA ILE A 45 -25.41 -6.69 14.71
C ILE A 45 -25.71 -6.65 13.20
N ALA A 46 -26.92 -6.21 12.85
CA ALA A 46 -27.25 -5.85 11.47
C ALA A 46 -26.52 -4.54 11.13
N TRP A 47 -25.59 -4.61 10.19
CA TRP A 47 -24.77 -3.47 9.75
C TRP A 47 -25.41 -2.84 8.51
N THR A 48 -25.75 -1.56 8.60
CA THR A 48 -26.42 -0.83 7.53
C THR A 48 -25.47 0.13 6.81
N ASP A 49 -25.88 0.66 5.66
CA ASP A 49 -25.14 1.72 4.96
C ASP A 49 -24.98 2.98 5.82
N GLU A 50 -25.96 3.26 6.70
CA GLU A 50 -25.88 4.35 7.65
C GLU A 50 -24.83 4.10 8.74
N ASP A 51 -24.73 2.86 9.25
CA ASP A 51 -23.66 2.48 10.17
C ASP A 51 -22.28 2.66 9.52
N TYR A 52 -22.15 2.26 8.25
CA TYR A 52 -20.93 2.45 7.49
C TYR A 52 -20.59 3.93 7.29
N ALA A 53 -21.57 4.75 6.94
CA ALA A 53 -21.38 6.19 6.79
C ALA A 53 -20.93 6.85 8.10
N ARG A 54 -21.54 6.49 9.24
CA ARG A 54 -21.12 6.95 10.59
C ARG A 54 -19.68 6.50 10.91
N PHE A 55 -19.37 5.24 10.65
CA PHE A 55 -18.00 4.74 10.84
C PHE A 55 -16.99 5.54 10.00
N GLN A 56 -17.26 5.77 8.72
CA GLN A 56 -16.37 6.53 7.85
C GLN A 56 -16.21 7.99 8.25
N ALA A 57 -17.27 8.62 8.76
CA ALA A 57 -17.22 9.99 9.26
C ALA A 57 -16.24 10.15 10.45
N VAL A 58 -16.04 9.10 11.23
CA VAL A 58 -15.04 9.04 12.31
C VAL A 58 -13.68 8.57 11.78
N ASN A 59 -13.66 7.50 10.99
CA ASN A 59 -12.45 6.82 10.54
C ASN A 59 -11.55 7.70 9.65
N GLN A 60 -12.14 8.42 8.67
CA GLN A 60 -11.35 9.22 7.73
C GLN A 60 -10.57 10.37 8.41
N PRO A 61 -11.16 11.19 9.30
CA PRO A 61 -10.40 12.19 10.06
C PRO A 61 -9.31 11.59 10.96
N LEU A 62 -9.54 10.40 11.54
CA LEU A 62 -8.55 9.73 12.37
C LEU A 62 -7.34 9.25 11.57
N TRP A 63 -7.54 8.68 10.39
CA TRP A 63 -6.44 8.34 9.47
C TRP A 63 -5.61 9.57 9.08
N ARG A 64 -6.28 10.69 8.80
CA ARG A 64 -5.59 11.95 8.51
C ARG A 64 -4.79 12.43 9.73
N ALA A 65 -5.38 12.40 10.92
CA ALA A 65 -4.70 12.77 12.15
C ALA A 65 -3.47 11.90 12.46
N TYR A 66 -3.56 10.59 12.16
CA TYR A 66 -2.45 9.66 12.29
C TYR A 66 -1.33 9.98 11.29
N GLN A 67 -1.66 10.19 10.02
CA GLN A 67 -0.70 10.56 8.97
C GLN A 67 0.00 11.89 9.24
N GLU A 68 -0.67 12.82 9.92
CA GLU A 68 -0.11 14.09 10.38
C GLU A 68 0.66 13.98 11.72
N GLY A 69 0.72 12.79 12.33
CA GLY A 69 1.39 12.56 13.62
C GLY A 69 0.68 13.18 14.83
N ARG A 70 -0.59 13.56 14.69
CA ARG A 70 -1.39 14.15 15.80
C ARG A 70 -1.92 13.10 16.78
N ILE A 71 -2.07 11.86 16.31
CA ILE A 71 -2.44 10.69 17.13
C ILE A 71 -1.54 9.51 16.75
N ASP A 72 -1.39 8.57 17.67
CA ASP A 72 -0.76 7.28 17.40
C ASP A 72 -1.74 6.23 16.87
N ILE A 73 -1.23 5.07 16.48
CA ILE A 73 -2.04 3.99 15.89
C ILE A 73 -3.02 3.38 16.91
N GLY A 74 -2.66 3.33 18.19
CA GLY A 74 -3.54 2.85 19.25
C GLY A 74 -4.69 3.80 19.51
N GLN A 75 -4.44 5.11 19.46
CA GLN A 75 -5.49 6.12 19.57
C GLN A 75 -6.44 6.08 18.37
N LEU A 76 -5.92 5.89 17.15
CA LEU A 76 -6.73 5.67 15.96
C LEU A 76 -7.63 4.45 16.14
N GLU A 77 -7.04 3.32 16.55
CA GLU A 77 -7.76 2.06 16.77
C GLU A 77 -8.88 2.21 17.80
N ALA A 78 -8.57 2.78 18.97
CA ALA A 78 -9.53 2.97 20.04
C ALA A 78 -10.71 3.85 19.62
N GLN A 79 -10.44 4.97 18.95
CA GLN A 79 -11.47 5.93 18.60
C GLN A 79 -12.36 5.46 17.44
N ARG A 80 -11.79 4.80 16.40
CA ARG A 80 -12.58 4.35 15.26
C ARG A 80 -13.54 3.21 15.60
N PHE A 81 -13.24 2.42 16.64
CA PHE A 81 -14.08 1.31 17.10
C PHE A 81 -14.94 1.64 18.33
N ALA A 82 -14.98 2.88 18.81
CA ALA A 82 -15.72 3.26 20.00
C ALA A 82 -17.21 2.85 19.97
N ASP A 83 -17.89 3.08 18.84
CA ASP A 83 -19.30 2.68 18.65
C ASP A 83 -19.46 1.15 18.70
N LEU A 84 -18.66 0.42 17.95
CA LEU A 84 -18.72 -1.04 17.95
C LEU A 84 -18.33 -1.64 19.29
N THR A 85 -17.36 -1.07 20.01
CA THR A 85 -17.02 -1.46 21.38
C THR A 85 -18.23 -1.30 22.32
N ALA A 86 -18.94 -0.18 22.24
CA ALA A 86 -20.16 0.05 23.04
C ALA A 86 -21.29 -0.95 22.70
N ARG A 87 -21.44 -1.31 21.43
CA ARG A 87 -22.50 -2.22 20.95
C ARG A 87 -22.18 -3.70 21.19
N THR A 88 -20.90 -4.09 21.17
CA THR A 88 -20.47 -5.51 21.26
C THR A 88 -19.95 -5.88 22.65
N GLY A 89 -19.51 -4.90 23.45
CA GLY A 89 -18.77 -5.12 24.69
C GLY A 89 -17.32 -5.62 24.46
N GLN A 90 -16.86 -5.69 23.20
CA GLN A 90 -15.51 -6.14 22.88
C GLN A 90 -14.53 -4.97 22.82
N PRO A 91 -13.28 -5.15 23.27
CA PRO A 91 -12.27 -4.10 23.21
C PRO A 91 -11.89 -3.76 21.75
N ALA A 92 -11.62 -2.47 21.47
CA ALA A 92 -11.27 -1.98 20.15
C ALA A 92 -10.09 -2.73 19.49
N PRO A 93 -9.00 -3.11 20.20
CA PRO A 93 -7.92 -3.90 19.62
C PRO A 93 -8.37 -5.27 19.10
N GLN A 94 -9.30 -5.92 19.77
CA GLN A 94 -9.85 -7.19 19.31
C GLN A 94 -10.69 -6.98 18.04
N LEU A 95 -11.61 -6.02 18.05
CA LEU A 95 -12.45 -5.70 16.89
C LEU A 95 -11.60 -5.31 15.68
N ASN A 96 -10.56 -4.50 15.90
CA ASN A 96 -9.63 -4.13 14.83
C ASN A 96 -8.90 -5.36 14.27
N ARG A 97 -8.32 -6.19 15.14
CA ARG A 97 -7.64 -7.42 14.73
C ARG A 97 -8.56 -8.33 13.89
N GLU A 98 -9.79 -8.53 14.34
CA GLU A 98 -10.76 -9.35 13.62
C GLU A 98 -11.11 -8.75 12.25
N LEU A 99 -11.31 -7.42 12.18
CA LEU A 99 -11.52 -6.72 10.92
C LEU A 99 -10.34 -6.91 9.97
N GLN A 100 -9.10 -6.72 10.46
CA GLN A 100 -7.92 -6.82 9.61
C GLN A 100 -7.72 -8.25 9.07
N LEU A 101 -8.02 -9.27 9.88
CA LEU A 101 -7.97 -10.67 9.42
C LEU A 101 -9.09 -10.99 8.40
N GLU A 102 -10.27 -10.41 8.58
CA GLU A 102 -11.35 -10.51 7.58
C GLU A 102 -10.96 -9.81 6.28
N MET A 103 -10.43 -8.60 6.37
CA MET A 103 -9.94 -7.84 5.22
C MET A 103 -8.83 -8.57 4.45
N ALA A 104 -7.96 -9.29 5.16
CA ALA A 104 -6.91 -10.08 4.53
C ALA A 104 -7.45 -11.17 3.58
N GLN A 105 -8.67 -11.66 3.81
CA GLN A 105 -9.34 -12.63 2.95
C GLN A 105 -10.22 -11.99 1.87
N LEU A 106 -10.67 -10.76 2.10
CA LEU A 106 -11.59 -10.05 1.21
C LEU A 106 -10.86 -9.25 0.13
N CYS A 107 -9.67 -8.71 0.45
CA CYS A 107 -8.90 -7.90 -0.48
C CYS A 107 -8.44 -8.71 -1.68
N ASN A 108 -8.72 -8.20 -2.89
CA ASN A 108 -8.25 -8.77 -4.13
C ASN A 108 -7.14 -7.90 -4.72
N LEU A 109 -6.27 -8.50 -5.52
CA LEU A 109 -5.31 -7.73 -6.32
C LEU A 109 -6.06 -6.85 -7.33
N LEU A 110 -5.63 -5.60 -7.42
CA LEU A 110 -6.13 -4.69 -8.46
C LEU A 110 -5.69 -5.15 -9.86
N PRO A 111 -6.45 -4.79 -10.91
CA PRO A 111 -6.14 -5.18 -12.28
C PRO A 111 -4.71 -4.82 -12.70
N GLY A 112 -3.95 -5.80 -13.18
CA GLY A 112 -2.56 -5.64 -13.60
C GLY A 112 -1.52 -5.72 -12.50
N ALA A 113 -1.92 -5.84 -11.23
CA ALA A 113 -0.97 -5.95 -10.13
C ALA A 113 -0.17 -7.24 -10.19
N ARG A 114 -0.83 -8.40 -10.35
CA ARG A 114 -0.16 -9.70 -10.43
C ARG A 114 0.84 -9.74 -11.59
N GLU A 115 0.39 -9.33 -12.77
CA GLU A 115 1.20 -9.32 -13.99
C GLU A 115 2.46 -8.45 -13.83
N LEU A 116 2.30 -7.28 -13.16
CA LEU A 116 3.42 -6.39 -12.88
C LEU A 116 4.42 -6.99 -11.89
N LEU A 117 3.92 -7.60 -10.79
CA LEU A 117 4.78 -8.26 -9.80
C LEU A 117 5.57 -9.41 -10.43
N VAL A 118 4.92 -10.28 -11.20
CA VAL A 118 5.55 -11.39 -11.94
C VAL A 118 6.62 -10.86 -12.91
N ALA A 119 6.27 -9.84 -13.70
CA ALA A 119 7.18 -9.27 -14.70
C ALA A 119 8.41 -8.61 -14.06
N ALA A 120 8.22 -7.83 -12.99
CA ALA A 120 9.30 -7.18 -12.25
C ALA A 120 10.23 -8.23 -11.60
N HIS A 121 9.66 -9.23 -10.93
CA HIS A 121 10.42 -10.32 -10.33
C HIS A 121 11.21 -11.10 -11.38
N GLY A 122 10.59 -11.46 -12.51
CA GLY A 122 11.24 -12.14 -13.64
C GLY A 122 12.36 -11.31 -14.27
N ALA A 123 12.26 -9.98 -14.25
CA ALA A 123 13.32 -9.07 -14.66
C ALA A 123 14.40 -8.88 -13.58
N GLY A 124 14.27 -9.53 -12.43
CA GLY A 124 15.19 -9.44 -11.28
C GLY A 124 15.13 -8.07 -10.59
N ILE A 125 14.00 -7.36 -10.68
CA ILE A 125 13.73 -6.16 -9.88
C ILE A 125 13.11 -6.62 -8.57
N ARG A 126 13.62 -6.14 -7.46
CA ARG A 126 13.10 -6.47 -6.13
C ARG A 126 11.84 -5.69 -5.83
N ILE A 127 10.95 -6.29 -5.05
CA ILE A 127 9.64 -5.73 -4.74
C ILE A 127 9.51 -5.53 -3.24
N GLY A 128 9.20 -4.30 -2.84
CA GLY A 128 8.85 -3.94 -1.47
C GLY A 128 7.44 -3.41 -1.37
N ILE A 129 6.84 -3.56 -0.20
CA ILE A 129 5.58 -2.92 0.17
C ILE A 129 5.85 -1.98 1.35
N ILE A 130 5.32 -0.75 1.28
CA ILE A 130 5.36 0.24 2.36
C ILE A 130 3.93 0.73 2.62
N THR A 131 3.40 0.46 3.81
CA THR A 131 1.97 0.70 4.11
C THR A 131 1.75 1.37 5.45
N ASN A 132 0.70 2.20 5.53
CA ASN A 132 0.16 2.73 6.77
C ASN A 132 -0.88 1.77 7.41
N GLY A 133 -1.22 0.67 6.74
CA GLY A 133 -2.14 -0.34 7.25
C GLY A 133 -1.59 -1.14 8.43
N PHE A 134 -2.44 -1.93 9.05
CA PHE A 134 -2.10 -2.73 10.23
C PHE A 134 -1.25 -3.96 9.86
N ALA A 135 -0.26 -4.28 10.70
CA ALA A 135 0.70 -5.37 10.47
C ALA A 135 0.02 -6.74 10.39
N VAL A 136 -1.00 -6.96 11.21
CA VAL A 136 -1.72 -8.24 11.29
C VAL A 136 -2.40 -8.65 9.98
N GLN A 137 -2.70 -7.69 9.09
CA GLN A 137 -3.33 -7.94 7.79
C GLN A 137 -2.33 -8.35 6.70
N GLN A 138 -1.09 -7.84 6.76
CA GLN A 138 -0.23 -7.80 5.57
C GLN A 138 0.17 -9.19 5.06
N GLU A 139 0.82 -10.00 5.90
CA GLU A 139 1.22 -11.35 5.48
C GLU A 139 0.04 -12.27 5.14
N PRO A 140 -1.09 -12.30 5.92
CA PRO A 140 -2.23 -13.11 5.54
C PRO A 140 -2.79 -12.77 4.16
N ARG A 141 -2.91 -11.47 3.79
CA ARG A 141 -3.43 -11.11 2.46
C ARG A 141 -2.46 -11.42 1.33
N LEU A 142 -1.15 -11.29 1.53
CA LEU A 142 -0.16 -11.70 0.54
C LEU A 142 -0.25 -13.19 0.24
N ARG A 143 -0.46 -14.01 1.29
CA ARG A 143 -0.69 -15.46 1.15
C ARG A 143 -2.02 -15.77 0.48
N ALA A 144 -3.11 -15.13 0.91
CA ALA A 144 -4.43 -15.34 0.33
C ALA A 144 -4.49 -14.97 -1.17
N SER A 145 -3.70 -13.96 -1.56
CA SER A 145 -3.59 -13.51 -2.95
C SER A 145 -2.50 -14.24 -3.75
N ASP A 146 -1.79 -15.23 -3.18
CA ASP A 146 -0.73 -16.00 -3.83
C ASP A 146 0.32 -15.11 -4.52
N VAL A 147 0.85 -14.11 -3.79
CA VAL A 147 1.90 -13.19 -4.26
C VAL A 147 3.06 -13.04 -3.29
N SER A 148 3.03 -13.75 -2.16
CA SER A 148 4.09 -13.67 -1.12
C SER A 148 5.49 -13.94 -1.69
N GLN A 149 5.60 -14.84 -2.66
CA GLN A 149 6.88 -15.24 -3.29
C GLN A 149 7.51 -14.13 -4.13
N TYR A 150 6.78 -13.09 -4.48
CA TYR A 150 7.28 -11.95 -5.26
C TYR A 150 7.72 -10.76 -4.39
N VAL A 151 7.36 -10.76 -3.08
CA VAL A 151 7.59 -9.64 -2.18
C VAL A 151 8.86 -9.89 -1.35
N ASP A 152 9.90 -9.09 -1.59
CA ASP A 152 11.18 -9.19 -0.89
C ASP A 152 11.20 -8.42 0.44
N LEU A 153 10.33 -7.41 0.59
CA LEU A 153 10.33 -6.52 1.74
C LEU A 153 8.92 -6.04 2.09
N LEU A 154 8.61 -6.05 3.37
CA LEU A 154 7.41 -5.45 3.93
C LEU A 154 7.79 -4.43 5.01
N VAL A 155 7.35 -3.19 4.84
CA VAL A 155 7.54 -2.07 5.76
C VAL A 155 6.17 -1.57 6.20
N VAL A 156 5.88 -1.71 7.48
CA VAL A 156 4.58 -1.36 8.05
C VAL A 156 4.76 -0.24 9.07
N SER A 157 4.05 0.85 8.91
CA SER A 157 4.17 2.03 9.76
C SER A 157 3.93 1.74 11.24
N GLU A 158 3.01 0.84 11.56
CA GLU A 158 2.73 0.39 12.93
C GLU A 158 3.97 -0.18 13.62
N LEU A 159 4.80 -0.95 12.87
CA LEU A 159 6.01 -1.58 13.41
C LEU A 159 7.21 -0.62 13.44
N GLU A 160 7.25 0.35 12.53
CA GLU A 160 8.34 1.32 12.45
C GLU A 160 8.10 2.55 13.35
N GLY A 161 6.85 2.77 13.79
CA GLY A 161 6.46 3.89 14.64
C GLY A 161 6.24 5.22 13.91
N PHE A 162 6.28 5.22 12.58
CA PHE A 162 6.12 6.43 11.75
C PHE A 162 5.25 6.14 10.52
N PRO A 163 4.13 6.87 10.31
CA PRO A 163 3.33 6.70 9.09
C PRO A 163 3.93 7.44 7.88
N LYS A 164 3.61 7.01 6.67
CA LYS A 164 3.73 7.86 5.48
C LYS A 164 2.89 9.13 5.71
N PRO A 165 3.36 10.30 5.36
CA PRO A 165 4.52 10.65 4.56
C PRO A 165 5.79 10.97 5.39
N ASP A 166 5.90 10.50 6.63
CA ASP A 166 7.10 10.76 7.45
C ASP A 166 8.35 10.18 6.78
N ARG A 167 9.37 11.02 6.60
CA ARG A 167 10.63 10.64 5.97
C ARG A 167 11.30 9.45 6.63
N ARG A 168 11.15 9.30 7.96
CA ARG A 168 11.76 8.20 8.73
C ARG A 168 11.28 6.82 8.30
N LEU A 169 10.02 6.69 7.83
CA LEU A 169 9.51 5.42 7.30
C LEU A 169 10.19 5.05 5.97
N PHE A 170 10.37 6.02 5.06
CA PHE A 170 11.07 5.79 3.80
C PHE A 170 12.56 5.50 4.01
N GLU A 171 13.20 6.17 4.96
CA GLU A 171 14.58 5.87 5.36
C GLU A 171 14.70 4.47 5.98
N ALA A 172 13.72 4.02 6.77
CA ALA A 172 13.66 2.64 7.26
C ALA A 172 13.55 1.64 6.10
N ALA A 173 12.71 1.93 5.09
CA ALA A 173 12.62 1.12 3.89
C ALA A 173 13.97 1.04 3.16
N LEU A 174 14.62 2.18 2.89
CA LEU A 174 15.94 2.22 2.24
C LEU A 174 17.01 1.44 3.02
N ARG A 175 17.04 1.56 4.36
CA ARG A 175 17.97 0.76 5.19
C ARG A 175 17.73 -0.75 5.03
N LYS A 176 16.45 -1.18 5.08
CA LYS A 176 16.09 -2.59 4.90
C LYS A 176 16.37 -3.10 3.48
N MET A 177 16.33 -2.23 2.49
CA MET A 177 16.73 -2.49 1.09
C MET A 177 18.27 -2.56 0.91
N LYS A 178 19.07 -2.41 1.96
CA LYS A 178 20.53 -2.32 1.93
C LYS A 178 21.06 -1.06 1.21
N GLN A 179 20.34 0.06 1.41
CA GLN A 179 20.71 1.42 0.97
C GLN A 179 21.00 1.54 -0.54
N PRO A 180 20.06 1.17 -1.42
CA PRO A 180 20.19 1.50 -2.83
C PRO A 180 20.21 3.04 -3.01
N ALA A 181 20.75 3.53 -4.13
CA ALA A 181 20.56 4.94 -4.49
C ALA A 181 19.04 5.21 -4.59
N PRO A 182 18.50 6.24 -3.93
CA PRO A 182 17.04 6.46 -3.92
C PRO A 182 16.41 6.55 -5.31
N GLN A 183 17.14 7.11 -6.30
CA GLN A 183 16.71 7.22 -7.70
C GLN A 183 16.61 5.85 -8.41
N ARG A 184 17.12 4.79 -7.78
CA ARG A 184 16.99 3.39 -8.24
C ARG A 184 15.79 2.69 -7.62
N VAL A 185 14.98 3.42 -6.83
CA VAL A 185 13.72 2.96 -6.23
C VAL A 185 12.57 3.74 -6.85
N LEU A 186 11.57 3.03 -7.36
CA LEU A 186 10.31 3.64 -7.81
C LEU A 186 9.24 3.42 -6.72
N MET A 187 8.80 4.50 -6.07
CA MET A 187 7.64 4.46 -5.17
C MET A 187 6.36 4.56 -5.97
N ILE A 188 5.45 3.59 -5.80
CA ILE A 188 4.18 3.49 -6.52
C ILE A 188 3.05 3.55 -5.50
N GLY A 189 2.12 4.49 -5.64
CA GLY A 189 0.99 4.63 -4.73
C GLY A 189 -0.15 5.45 -5.31
N ASP A 190 -1.33 5.34 -4.68
CA ASP A 190 -2.55 6.06 -5.11
C ASP A 190 -2.72 7.40 -4.40
N ASN A 191 -2.05 7.61 -3.27
CA ASN A 191 -2.20 8.81 -2.47
C ASN A 191 -1.08 9.82 -2.76
N PRO A 192 -1.42 11.01 -3.35
CA PRO A 192 -0.42 12.00 -3.71
C PRO A 192 0.32 12.57 -2.48
N ASP A 193 -0.35 12.69 -1.33
CA ASP A 193 0.23 13.34 -0.14
C ASP A 193 1.15 12.40 0.64
N THR A 194 0.78 11.12 0.76
CA THR A 194 1.53 10.15 1.56
C THR A 194 2.59 9.41 0.76
N ASP A 195 2.24 8.93 -0.44
CA ASP A 195 3.11 8.07 -1.23
C ASP A 195 4.05 8.89 -2.11
N ILE A 196 3.45 9.77 -2.91
CA ILE A 196 4.19 10.50 -3.94
C ILE A 196 5.03 11.60 -3.30
N ALA A 197 4.42 12.45 -2.46
CA ALA A 197 5.17 13.48 -1.74
C ALA A 197 6.19 12.88 -0.77
N GLY A 198 5.85 11.76 -0.09
CA GLY A 198 6.75 11.05 0.81
C GLY A 198 7.94 10.44 0.08
N GLY A 199 7.70 9.68 -0.99
CA GLY A 199 8.74 9.07 -1.82
C GLY A 199 9.67 10.11 -2.46
N ALA A 200 9.11 11.19 -3.03
CA ALA A 200 9.87 12.28 -3.61
C ALA A 200 10.79 12.97 -2.58
N ARG A 201 10.28 13.23 -1.35
CA ARG A 201 11.12 13.77 -0.26
C ARG A 201 12.23 12.82 0.19
N ALA A 202 12.07 11.53 -0.02
CA ALA A 202 13.12 10.53 0.22
C ALA A 202 14.10 10.39 -0.97
N GLY A 203 13.92 11.17 -2.05
CA GLY A 203 14.76 11.16 -3.24
C GLY A 203 14.47 10.04 -4.23
N MET A 204 13.35 9.34 -4.07
CA MET A 204 12.89 8.28 -4.97
C MET A 204 12.20 8.87 -6.19
N ASP A 205 12.24 8.16 -7.32
CA ASP A 205 11.27 8.37 -8.40
C ASP A 205 9.89 7.90 -7.92
N THR A 206 8.83 8.50 -8.47
CA THR A 206 7.46 8.22 -8.00
C THR A 206 6.51 7.96 -9.16
N ALA A 207 5.58 7.02 -9.00
CA ALA A 207 4.50 6.73 -9.93
C ALA A 207 3.14 6.89 -9.22
N TRP A 208 2.41 7.93 -9.58
CA TRP A 208 1.08 8.12 -9.04
C TRP A 208 0.06 7.27 -9.77
N TYR A 209 -0.47 6.26 -9.07
CA TYR A 209 -1.57 5.43 -9.55
C TYR A 209 -2.91 6.15 -9.34
N ASN A 210 -3.50 6.61 -10.43
CA ASN A 210 -4.71 7.45 -10.42
C ASN A 210 -5.77 6.94 -11.41
N PRO A 211 -6.38 5.76 -11.12
CA PRO A 211 -7.37 5.16 -12.03
C PRO A 211 -8.60 6.03 -12.22
N LYS A 212 -8.94 6.88 -11.25
CA LYS A 212 -10.10 7.78 -11.30
C LYS A 212 -9.85 9.08 -12.07
N GLY A 213 -8.61 9.34 -12.53
CA GLY A 213 -8.27 10.53 -13.31
C GLY A 213 -8.42 11.85 -12.54
N ARG A 214 -8.17 11.84 -11.22
CA ARG A 214 -8.20 13.05 -10.37
C ARG A 214 -7.16 14.06 -10.87
N ALA A 215 -7.43 15.36 -10.70
CA ALA A 215 -6.42 16.39 -10.95
C ALA A 215 -5.20 16.18 -10.05
N CYS A 216 -4.00 16.41 -10.60
CA CYS A 216 -2.78 16.35 -9.79
C CYS A 216 -2.73 17.57 -8.88
N PRO A 217 -2.54 17.40 -7.56
CA PRO A 217 -2.37 18.52 -6.66
C PRO A 217 -1.11 19.33 -7.03
N GLU A 218 -1.20 20.65 -6.95
CA GLU A 218 -0.10 21.56 -7.37
C GLU A 218 1.21 21.34 -6.62
N HIS A 219 1.13 20.87 -5.36
CA HIS A 219 2.30 20.61 -4.51
C HIS A 219 2.97 19.26 -4.76
N VAL A 220 2.46 18.45 -5.70
CA VAL A 220 2.96 17.10 -6.00
C VAL A 220 3.38 17.01 -7.47
N ALA A 221 4.59 16.51 -7.71
CA ALA A 221 5.12 16.32 -9.06
C ALA A 221 5.60 14.86 -9.21
N PRO A 222 4.72 13.91 -9.56
CA PRO A 222 5.11 12.53 -9.77
C PRO A 222 6.00 12.38 -11.00
N THR A 223 7.00 11.47 -10.95
CA THR A 223 7.81 11.12 -12.13
C THR A 223 6.93 10.49 -13.21
N TYR A 224 5.96 9.68 -12.81
CA TYR A 224 4.97 9.06 -13.70
C TYR A 224 3.56 9.26 -13.15
N HIS A 225 2.63 9.51 -14.05
CA HIS A 225 1.20 9.53 -13.75
C HIS A 225 0.54 8.41 -14.53
N ILE A 226 0.02 7.40 -13.85
CA ILE A 226 -0.54 6.20 -14.46
C ILE A 226 -1.99 5.98 -14.03
N ARG A 227 -2.79 5.44 -14.91
CA ARG A 227 -4.18 5.02 -14.63
C ARG A 227 -4.33 3.51 -14.53
N HIS A 228 -3.36 2.76 -15.06
CA HIS A 228 -3.34 1.31 -15.05
C HIS A 228 -1.93 0.83 -14.69
N LEU A 229 -1.82 -0.17 -13.81
CA LEU A 229 -0.52 -0.71 -13.38
C LEU A 229 0.28 -1.29 -14.54
N GLN A 230 -0.39 -1.80 -15.60
CA GLN A 230 0.27 -2.28 -16.83
C GLN A 230 1.13 -1.23 -17.52
N GLN A 231 0.83 0.07 -17.35
CA GLN A 231 1.63 1.15 -17.93
C GLN A 231 3.07 1.15 -17.40
N LEU A 232 3.28 0.61 -16.18
CA LEU A 232 4.62 0.47 -15.62
C LEU A 232 5.47 -0.62 -16.29
N HIS A 233 4.89 -1.54 -17.06
CA HIS A 233 5.67 -2.53 -17.82
C HIS A 233 6.69 -1.85 -18.74
N ALA A 234 6.32 -0.77 -19.42
CA ALA A 234 7.22 -0.02 -20.28
C ALA A 234 8.35 0.70 -19.51
N VAL A 235 8.15 0.92 -18.19
CA VAL A 235 9.11 1.62 -17.30
C VAL A 235 10.08 0.64 -16.66
N VAL A 236 9.59 -0.58 -16.31
CA VAL A 236 10.36 -1.56 -15.54
C VAL A 236 11.02 -2.63 -16.41
N LEU A 237 10.46 -2.92 -17.57
CA LEU A 237 11.03 -3.90 -18.50
C LEU A 237 11.97 -3.19 -19.48
N PRO A 238 13.10 -3.81 -19.87
CA PRO A 238 13.94 -3.29 -20.93
C PRO A 238 13.14 -3.19 -22.24
N PRO A 239 13.36 -2.17 -23.08
CA PRO A 239 12.76 -2.14 -24.39
C PRO A 239 13.15 -3.39 -25.18
N ARG A 240 12.18 -4.01 -25.87
CA ARG A 240 12.39 -5.18 -26.72
C ARG A 240 13.23 -4.85 -27.94
#